data_f69d9712493343cd4442993cd551b9f6
#
_entry.id   f69d9712493343cd4442993cd551b9f6
#
_cell.length_a   1.000
_cell.length_b   1.000
_cell.length_c   1.000
_cell.angle_alpha   90.00
_cell.angle_beta   90.00
_cell.angle_gamma   90.00
#
_symmetry.space_group_name_H-M   'P 1'
#
loop_
_entity.id
_entity.type
_entity.pdbx_description
1 polymer ?
#
loop_
_entity_poly.entity_id
_entity_poly.type
_entity_poly.pdbx_seq_one_letter_code
_entity_poly.pdbx_strand_id
1 'polypeptide(L)'
;MKYLAVNSTDNSEFNLNCYPSKKENTVANILISHGLAEHSARYQAFAEFLSISGFQVFTYDHRGHGKRITDKNSQGVFADNNGWKMVVSDLVLSLIHI
;
A
#
# COMPACT_ATOMS: atom_id res chain seq x y z
N MET A 1 8.53 -0.02 11.39
CA MET A 1 7.47 -0.30 10.38
C MET A 1 6.95 -1.71 10.58
N LYS A 2 5.66 -1.90 10.54
CA LYS A 2 5.00 -3.21 10.61
C LYS A 2 4.05 -3.35 9.42
N TYR A 3 3.54 -4.55 9.19
CA TYR A 3 2.62 -4.76 8.08
C TYR A 3 1.51 -5.74 8.45
N LEU A 4 0.41 -5.64 7.72
CA LEU A 4 -0.72 -6.54 7.78
C LEU A 4 -0.93 -7.15 6.40
N ALA A 5 -1.02 -8.47 6.32
CA ALA A 5 -1.37 -9.15 5.07
C ALA A 5 -2.86 -8.98 4.80
N VAL A 6 -3.19 -8.51 3.61
CA VAL A 6 -4.57 -8.28 3.18
C VAL A 6 -4.87 -9.15 1.96
N ASN A 7 -6.00 -9.86 2.01
CA ASN A 7 -6.48 -10.63 0.86
C ASN A 7 -7.42 -9.77 0.02
N SER A 8 -7.09 -9.65 -1.26
CA SER A 8 -7.95 -8.98 -2.21
C SER A 8 -9.15 -9.84 -2.60
N THR A 9 -10.11 -9.23 -3.30
CA THR A 9 -11.35 -9.91 -3.72
C THR A 9 -11.11 -11.06 -4.70
N ASP A 10 -9.95 -11.07 -5.39
CA ASP A 10 -9.55 -12.17 -6.28
C ASP A 10 -8.59 -13.16 -5.61
N ASN A 11 -8.49 -13.13 -4.28
CA ASN A 11 -7.62 -13.96 -3.45
C ASN A 11 -6.11 -13.66 -3.60
N SER A 12 -5.71 -12.64 -4.35
CA SER A 12 -4.33 -12.19 -4.32
C SER A 12 -4.05 -11.50 -2.98
N GLU A 13 -2.82 -11.61 -2.49
CA GLU A 13 -2.43 -11.06 -1.19
C GLU A 13 -1.49 -9.88 -1.38
N PHE A 14 -1.62 -8.87 -0.53
CA PHE A 14 -0.67 -7.78 -0.47
C PHE A 14 -0.45 -7.37 0.98
N ASN A 15 0.67 -6.67 1.22
CA ASN A 15 0.98 -6.14 2.54
C ASN A 15 0.58 -4.68 2.64
N LEU A 16 -0.21 -4.37 3.66
CA LEU A 16 -0.47 -2.99 4.06
C LEU A 16 0.59 -2.62 5.10
N ASN A 17 1.54 -1.78 4.71
CA ASN A 17 2.62 -1.36 5.58
C ASN A 17 2.14 -0.22 6.48
N CYS A 18 2.52 -0.26 7.74
CA CYS A 18 2.16 0.76 8.71
C CYS A 18 3.42 1.38 9.33
N TYR A 19 3.49 2.70 9.30
CA TYR A 19 4.49 3.49 10.01
C TYR A 19 3.76 4.21 11.14
N PRO A 20 3.78 3.65 12.38
CA PRO A 20 3.04 4.26 13.48
C PRO A 20 3.57 5.65 13.82
N SER A 21 2.69 6.53 14.26
CA SER A 21 3.10 7.85 14.75
C SER A 21 4.16 7.71 15.85
N LYS A 22 5.20 8.55 15.77
CA LYS A 22 6.23 8.63 16.81
C LYS A 22 5.83 9.55 17.96
N LYS A 23 4.72 10.28 17.82
CA LYS A 23 4.17 11.12 18.87
C LYS A 23 3.10 10.38 19.65
N GLU A 24 2.88 10.77 20.90
CA GLU A 24 1.89 10.16 21.78
C GLU A 24 0.49 10.23 21.19
N ASN A 25 0.13 11.39 20.62
CA ASN A 25 -1.17 11.58 19.98
C ASN A 25 -1.00 11.58 18.47
N THR A 26 -1.72 10.70 17.79
CA THR A 26 -1.75 10.66 16.33
C THR A 26 -2.59 11.81 15.79
N VAL A 27 -1.98 12.64 14.94
CA VAL A 27 -2.67 13.79 14.32
C VAL A 27 -3.72 13.33 13.32
N ALA A 28 -3.34 12.39 12.44
CA ALA A 28 -4.21 11.83 11.40
C ALA A 28 -3.59 10.56 10.84
N ASN A 29 -4.40 9.82 10.08
CA ASN A 29 -3.93 8.69 9.29
C ASN A 29 -3.73 9.14 7.85
N ILE A 30 -2.63 8.71 7.24
CA ILE A 30 -2.29 9.02 5.85
C ILE A 30 -2.07 7.72 5.10
N LEU A 31 -2.77 7.53 4.00
CA LEU A 31 -2.53 6.42 3.08
C LEU A 31 -1.82 6.96 1.83
N ILE A 32 -0.66 6.41 1.51
CA ILE A 32 0.10 6.78 0.32
C ILE A 32 -0.16 5.74 -0.76
N SER A 33 -0.71 6.20 -1.88
CA SER A 33 -0.93 5.40 -3.09
C SER A 33 0.10 5.81 -4.13
N HIS A 34 1.05 4.92 -4.43
CA HIS A 34 2.14 5.25 -5.37
C HIS A 34 1.64 5.37 -6.80
N GLY A 35 2.46 6.00 -7.65
CA GLY A 35 2.15 6.19 -9.06
C GLY A 35 2.50 4.99 -9.94
N LEU A 36 2.21 5.13 -11.23
CA LEU A 36 2.54 4.12 -12.23
C LEU A 36 4.05 3.91 -12.30
N ALA A 37 4.46 2.66 -12.44
CA ALA A 37 5.87 2.25 -12.52
C ALA A 37 6.69 2.62 -11.28
N GLU A 38 6.02 2.79 -10.14
CA GLU A 38 6.65 3.02 -8.84
C GLU A 38 6.42 1.81 -7.91
N HIS A 39 6.72 1.97 -6.64
CA HIS A 39 6.42 1.01 -5.59
C HIS A 39 6.42 1.72 -4.23
N SER A 40 5.80 1.09 -3.23
CA SER A 40 5.63 1.73 -1.92
C SER A 40 6.95 2.03 -1.20
N ALA A 41 7.98 1.20 -1.39
CA ALA A 41 9.27 1.41 -0.73
C ALA A 41 9.95 2.73 -1.14
N ARG A 42 9.61 3.29 -2.29
CA ARG A 42 10.08 4.60 -2.72
C ARG A 42 9.68 5.72 -1.76
N TYR A 43 8.58 5.54 -1.05
CA TYR A 43 8.01 6.53 -0.12
C TYR A 43 8.42 6.30 1.32
N GLN A 44 9.34 5.37 1.59
CA GLN A 44 9.74 5.02 2.95
C GLN A 44 10.25 6.23 3.74
N ALA A 45 11.17 7.01 3.17
CA ALA A 45 11.72 8.18 3.85
C ALA A 45 10.66 9.23 4.14
N PHE A 46 9.74 9.45 3.20
CA PHE A 46 8.63 10.37 3.38
C PHE A 46 7.66 9.87 4.46
N ALA A 47 7.33 8.58 4.44
CA ALA A 47 6.48 7.98 5.45
C ALA A 47 7.09 8.09 6.86
N GLU A 48 8.39 7.87 6.98
CA GLU A 48 9.11 8.01 8.25
C GLU A 48 9.12 9.46 8.73
N PHE A 49 9.31 10.42 7.83
CA PHE A 49 9.22 11.84 8.15
C PHE A 49 7.84 12.20 8.71
N LEU A 50 6.78 11.76 8.05
CA LEU A 50 5.42 12.00 8.50
C LEU A 50 5.14 11.32 9.85
N SER A 51 5.66 10.11 10.05
CA SER A 51 5.55 9.39 11.30
C SER A 51 6.18 10.17 12.47
N ILE A 52 7.35 10.74 12.26
CA ILE A 52 8.03 11.60 13.25
C ILE A 52 7.18 12.85 13.54
N SER A 53 6.48 13.35 12.53
CA SER A 53 5.63 14.53 12.67
C SER A 53 4.28 14.24 13.34
N GLY A 54 3.99 13.01 13.69
CA GLY A 54 2.79 12.64 14.42
C GLY A 54 1.68 12.01 13.60
N PHE A 55 1.95 11.67 12.34
CA PHE A 55 0.99 10.98 11.49
C PHE A 55 1.21 9.47 11.54
N GLN A 56 0.14 8.71 11.49
CA GLN A 56 0.20 7.28 11.24
C GLN A 56 0.08 7.07 9.74
N VAL A 57 1.08 6.41 9.12
CA VAL A 57 1.19 6.35 7.67
C VAL A 57 1.06 4.90 7.20
N PHE A 58 0.29 4.72 6.14
CA PHE A 58 0.09 3.42 5.51
C PHE A 58 0.51 3.49 4.06
N THR A 59 1.16 2.42 3.60
CA THR A 59 1.57 2.27 2.20
C THR A 59 1.31 0.84 1.76
N TYR A 60 1.12 0.63 0.47
CA TYR A 60 1.02 -0.71 -0.11
C TYR A 60 1.44 -0.66 -1.58
N ASP A 61 1.80 -1.81 -2.13
CA ASP A 61 2.13 -1.92 -3.54
C ASP A 61 0.87 -2.20 -4.36
N HIS A 62 0.68 -1.45 -5.45
CA HIS A 62 -0.35 -1.77 -6.44
C HIS A 62 -0.04 -3.10 -7.13
N ARG A 63 -1.07 -3.72 -7.67
CA ARG A 63 -0.94 -4.95 -8.46
C ARG A 63 0.08 -4.75 -9.57
N GLY A 64 0.93 -5.73 -9.81
CA GLY A 64 1.96 -5.65 -10.82
C GLY A 64 3.09 -4.68 -10.51
N HIS A 65 3.21 -4.21 -9.26
CA HIS A 65 4.24 -3.27 -8.84
C HIS A 65 4.91 -3.77 -7.56
N GLY A 66 6.17 -3.38 -7.39
CA GLY A 66 6.94 -3.68 -6.18
C GLY A 66 6.95 -5.18 -5.84
N LYS A 67 6.65 -5.49 -4.59
CA LYS A 67 6.65 -6.87 -4.08
C LYS A 67 5.53 -7.73 -4.65
N ARG A 68 4.57 -7.15 -5.35
CA ARG A 68 3.48 -7.91 -5.99
C ARG A 68 3.86 -8.42 -7.38
N ILE A 69 5.03 -8.08 -7.89
CA ILE A 69 5.56 -8.65 -9.13
C ILE A 69 6.04 -10.06 -8.83
N THR A 70 5.43 -11.06 -9.47
CA THR A 70 5.77 -12.48 -9.27
C THR A 70 6.71 -13.00 -10.36
N ASP A 71 6.62 -12.41 -11.57
CA ASP A 71 7.49 -12.73 -12.70
C ASP A 71 7.49 -11.55 -13.68
N LYS A 72 8.29 -11.68 -14.76
CA LYS A 72 8.38 -10.65 -15.80
C LYS A 72 7.03 -10.31 -16.43
N ASN A 73 6.17 -11.32 -16.58
CA ASN A 73 4.88 -11.14 -17.27
C ASN A 73 3.85 -10.43 -16.40
N SER A 74 4.05 -10.43 -15.07
CA SER A 74 3.14 -9.76 -14.14
C SER A 74 3.47 -8.29 -13.92
N GLN A 75 4.65 -7.83 -14.36
CA GLN A 75 5.09 -6.45 -14.15
C GLN A 75 4.15 -5.46 -14.85
N GLY A 76 3.57 -4.56 -14.10
CA GLY A 76 2.64 -3.56 -14.61
C GLY A 76 1.23 -4.10 -14.92
N VAL A 77 0.97 -5.38 -14.66
CA VAL A 77 -0.32 -6.00 -14.94
C VAL A 77 -1.16 -6.02 -13.67
N PHE A 78 -2.34 -5.42 -13.71
CA PHE A 78 -3.25 -5.38 -12.57
C PHE A 78 -4.00 -6.69 -12.36
N ALA A 79 -4.59 -7.21 -13.42
CA ALA A 79 -5.30 -8.49 -13.46
C ALA A 79 -5.65 -8.82 -14.90
N ASP A 80 -5.97 -10.09 -15.18
CA ASP A 80 -6.41 -10.51 -16.51
C ASP A 80 -7.80 -9.97 -16.83
N ASN A 81 -8.65 -9.83 -15.80
CA ASN A 81 -10.02 -9.32 -15.94
C ASN A 81 -10.27 -8.24 -14.88
N ASN A 82 -10.95 -7.17 -15.28
CA ASN A 82 -11.37 -6.10 -14.37
C ASN A 82 -10.19 -5.46 -13.60
N GLY A 83 -9.02 -5.30 -14.24
CA GLY A 83 -7.80 -4.83 -13.58
C GLY A 83 -7.99 -3.52 -12.81
N TRP A 84 -8.65 -2.52 -13.43
CA TRP A 84 -8.90 -1.24 -12.77
C TRP A 84 -9.81 -1.39 -11.54
N LYS A 85 -10.88 -2.20 -11.67
CA LYS A 85 -11.77 -2.46 -10.52
C LYS A 85 -11.04 -3.13 -9.37
N MET A 86 -10.08 -4.01 -9.68
CA MET A 86 -9.27 -4.67 -8.66
C MET A 86 -8.34 -3.69 -7.95
N VAL A 87 -7.74 -2.74 -8.67
CA VAL A 87 -6.93 -1.68 -8.08
C VAL A 87 -7.75 -0.83 -7.13
N VAL A 88 -8.95 -0.42 -7.54
CA VAL A 88 -9.85 0.37 -6.68
C VAL A 88 -10.30 -0.46 -5.46
N SER A 89 -10.60 -1.74 -5.66
CA SER A 89 -10.97 -2.65 -4.57
C SER A 89 -9.85 -2.76 -3.54
N ASP A 90 -8.59 -2.87 -3.98
CA ASP A 90 -7.45 -2.94 -3.08
C ASP A 90 -7.31 -1.66 -2.24
N LEU A 91 -7.56 -0.49 -2.85
CA LEU A 91 -7.58 0.77 -2.12
C LEU A 91 -8.67 0.79 -1.05
N VAL A 92 -9.88 0.38 -1.39
CA VAL A 92 -10.99 0.33 -0.44
C VAL A 92 -10.70 -0.62 0.70
N LEU A 93 -10.17 -1.82 0.41
CA LEU A 93 -9.77 -2.78 1.43
C LEU A 93 -8.69 -2.23 2.35
N SER A 94 -7.73 -1.48 1.81
CA SER A 94 -6.70 -0.81 2.62
C SER A 94 -7.34 0.19 3.58
N LEU A 95 -8.28 0.99 3.10
CA LEU A 95 -8.99 1.99 3.92
C LEU A 95 -9.82 1.33 5.03
N ILE A 96 -10.41 0.17 4.77
CA ILE A 96 -11.19 -0.57 5.79
C ILE A 96 -10.30 -0.99 6.96
N HIS A 97 -9.02 -1.29 6.72
CA HIS A 97 -8.07 -1.72 7.75
C HIS A 97 -7.41 -0.56 8.50
N ILE A 98 -7.66 0.65 8.10
CA ILE A 98 -7.18 1.86 8.77
C ILE A 98 -8.28 2.39 9.73
#